data_d0ad175047bc41227cce5cb491446acc
#
_entry.id   d0ad175047bc41227cce5cb491446acc
#
_cell.length_a   1.000
_cell.length_b   1.000
_cell.length_c   1.000
_cell.angle_alpha   90.00
_cell.angle_beta   90.00
_cell.angle_gamma   90.00
#
_symmetry.space_group_name_H-M   'P 1'
#
loop_
_entity.id
_entity.type
_entity.pdbx_description
1 polymer ?
#
loop_
_entity_poly.entity_id
_entity_poly.type
_entity_poly.pdbx_seq_one_letter_code
_entity_poly.pdbx_strand_id
1 'polypeptide(L)'
;MTDPRRRGTTGSQLERSSSLENVLWRNRAVAGRVAEFEAAASGVKHGAAARVNREPGFILHSRPWSESSLLLDVLTRDYGRVFLVAKGAKRPSAQYRGLLQAFCPLLFTWSGKKEAKNLIRVDWLGSPEPVAGEGLFSGFYVNELILRFTEREDPHQGLFDAYVKVLGALSGPGPLRQPALRIFETALLSMLGWAIVRDRANAPRYRFSEGRLEGVDAPAGEGLFSRTAVEALLSGTFGPEVDMREVRRLIRTVIDYHMDGRDVNTRRVLSELRQY
;
A
#
# COMPACT_ATOMS: atom_id res chain seq x y z
N MET A 1 -26.97 -33.88 42.25
CA MET A 1 -26.96 -32.40 42.37
C MET A 1 -25.79 -31.91 41.51
N THR A 2 -26.09 -31.59 40.26
CA THR A 2 -25.18 -31.27 39.16
C THR A 2 -25.12 -29.74 38.99
N ASP A 3 -23.98 -29.16 39.10
CA ASP A 3 -23.74 -27.71 38.86
C ASP A 3 -23.57 -27.47 37.35
N PRO A 4 -24.37 -26.58 36.70
CA PRO A 4 -24.21 -26.22 35.31
C PRO A 4 -23.77 -24.78 35.17
N ARG A 5 -22.48 -24.44 35.30
CA ARG A 5 -21.96 -23.16 34.89
C ARG A 5 -20.50 -23.25 34.41
N ARG A 6 -20.31 -23.61 33.16
CA ARG A 6 -19.18 -23.16 32.33
C ARG A 6 -19.66 -23.08 30.88
N ARG A 7 -20.15 -21.95 30.48
CA ARG A 7 -20.21 -21.56 29.05
C ARG A 7 -19.25 -20.45 28.81
N GLY A 8 -18.28 -20.74 27.96
CA GLY A 8 -17.21 -19.87 27.58
C GLY A 8 -17.67 -18.69 26.71
N THR A 9 -17.02 -17.60 26.96
CA THR A 9 -17.02 -16.37 26.17
C THR A 9 -15.74 -16.32 25.35
N THR A 10 -15.72 -17.01 24.21
CA THR A 10 -14.57 -16.94 23.28
C THR A 10 -14.99 -16.68 21.84
N GLY A 11 -16.29 -16.44 21.58
CA GLY A 11 -16.81 -16.21 20.23
C GLY A 11 -16.87 -14.77 19.75
N SER A 12 -16.77 -13.77 20.63
CA SER A 12 -17.15 -12.39 20.27
C SER A 12 -16.01 -11.48 19.82
N GLN A 13 -14.76 -11.86 19.97
CA GLN A 13 -13.62 -11.04 19.56
C GLN A 13 -13.13 -11.33 18.13
N LEU A 14 -13.31 -12.54 17.65
CA LEU A 14 -12.98 -12.92 16.27
C LEU A 14 -13.99 -12.39 15.23
N GLU A 15 -15.25 -12.20 15.62
CA GLU A 15 -16.28 -11.70 14.71
C GLU A 15 -16.23 -10.18 14.47
N ARG A 16 -15.64 -9.39 15.36
CA ARG A 16 -15.53 -7.93 15.23
C ARG A 16 -14.33 -7.47 14.39
N SER A 17 -13.27 -8.25 14.31
CA SER A 17 -12.11 -8.00 13.44
C SER A 17 -12.47 -8.13 11.95
N SER A 18 -13.53 -8.84 11.63
CA SER A 18 -13.98 -9.09 10.26
C SER A 18 -14.70 -7.91 9.59
N SER A 19 -15.06 -6.82 10.30
CA SER A 19 -16.04 -5.88 9.75
C SER A 19 -15.46 -4.86 8.77
N LEU A 20 -14.28 -4.31 9.01
CA LEU A 20 -13.65 -3.36 8.07
C LEU A 20 -12.91 -4.07 6.94
N GLU A 21 -12.20 -5.15 7.22
CA GLU A 21 -11.71 -6.03 6.16
C GLU A 21 -12.88 -6.49 5.29
N ASN A 22 -13.98 -6.98 5.87
CA ASN A 22 -15.17 -7.37 5.12
C ASN A 22 -15.83 -6.20 4.38
N VAL A 23 -15.83 -4.98 4.90
CA VAL A 23 -16.36 -3.80 4.19
C VAL A 23 -15.43 -3.38 3.06
N LEU A 24 -14.12 -3.40 3.25
CA LEU A 24 -13.14 -3.15 2.19
C LEU A 24 -13.19 -4.24 1.10
N TRP A 25 -13.39 -5.51 1.49
CA TRP A 25 -13.52 -6.63 0.56
C TRP A 25 -14.87 -6.71 -0.16
N ARG A 26 -15.95 -6.24 0.44
CA ARG A 26 -17.29 -6.17 -0.18
C ARG A 26 -17.41 -5.03 -1.20
N ASN A 27 -16.46 -4.11 -1.24
CA ASN A 27 -16.41 -3.13 -2.30
C ASN A 27 -16.10 -3.85 -3.62
N ARG A 28 -17.07 -3.88 -4.54
CA ARG A 28 -17.00 -4.57 -5.84
C ARG A 28 -15.74 -4.22 -6.63
N ALA A 29 -15.25 -2.97 -6.53
CA ALA A 29 -14.03 -2.52 -7.18
C ALA A 29 -12.76 -3.19 -6.62
N VAL A 30 -12.67 -3.39 -5.29
CA VAL A 30 -11.54 -4.06 -4.65
C VAL A 30 -11.53 -5.55 -4.97
N ALA A 31 -12.68 -6.22 -4.80
CA ALA A 31 -12.82 -7.64 -5.09
C ALA A 31 -12.56 -7.97 -6.58
N GLY A 32 -13.02 -7.12 -7.49
CA GLY A 32 -12.77 -7.27 -8.93
C GLY A 32 -11.29 -7.20 -9.27
N ARG A 33 -10.55 -6.25 -8.72
CA ARG A 33 -9.09 -6.13 -8.95
C ARG A 33 -8.31 -7.34 -8.47
N VAL A 34 -8.61 -7.80 -7.26
CA VAL A 34 -7.96 -8.99 -6.70
C VAL A 34 -8.23 -10.21 -7.57
N ALA A 35 -9.49 -10.45 -7.94
CA ALA A 35 -9.87 -11.59 -8.77
C ALA A 35 -9.24 -11.55 -10.18
N GLU A 36 -9.14 -10.38 -10.81
CA GLU A 36 -8.47 -10.22 -12.11
C GLU A 36 -6.97 -10.54 -12.02
N PHE A 37 -6.30 -10.12 -10.95
CA PHE A 37 -4.90 -10.45 -10.72
C PHE A 37 -4.69 -11.93 -10.40
N GLU A 38 -5.55 -12.54 -9.59
CA GLU A 38 -5.51 -13.96 -9.28
C GLU A 38 -5.70 -14.81 -10.53
N ALA A 39 -6.67 -14.45 -11.39
CA ALA A 39 -6.90 -15.14 -12.66
C ALA A 39 -5.71 -14.99 -13.62
N ALA A 40 -5.09 -13.81 -13.70
CA ALA A 40 -3.93 -13.57 -14.54
C ALA A 40 -2.68 -14.31 -14.06
N ALA A 41 -2.51 -14.49 -12.73
CA ALA A 41 -1.35 -15.15 -12.13
C ALA A 41 -1.37 -16.67 -12.29
N SER A 42 -2.54 -17.30 -12.43
CA SER A 42 -2.67 -18.76 -12.52
C SER A 42 -2.01 -19.41 -13.75
N GLY A 43 -1.51 -18.61 -14.70
CA GLY A 43 -0.84 -19.10 -15.93
C GLY A 43 0.66 -18.85 -16.04
N VAL A 44 1.31 -18.23 -15.04
CA VAL A 44 2.71 -17.81 -15.13
C VAL A 44 3.65 -18.91 -14.60
N LYS A 45 4.54 -19.41 -15.47
CA LYS A 45 5.63 -20.33 -15.08
C LYS A 45 6.82 -19.50 -14.60
N HIS A 46 7.19 -19.66 -13.33
CA HIS A 46 8.38 -19.06 -12.75
C HIS A 46 9.65 -19.81 -13.19
N GLY A 47 10.60 -19.08 -13.71
CA GLY A 47 11.94 -19.56 -14.02
C GLY A 47 12.90 -18.38 -14.08
N ALA A 48 14.20 -18.60 -13.78
CA ALA A 48 15.27 -17.61 -13.93
C ALA A 48 15.50 -17.25 -15.41
N ALA A 49 14.44 -16.88 -16.11
CA ALA A 49 14.39 -16.70 -17.55
C ALA A 49 14.91 -15.32 -17.93
N ALA A 50 15.71 -15.27 -19.00
CA ALA A 50 16.08 -14.02 -19.66
C ALA A 50 14.86 -13.23 -20.17
N ARG A 51 13.66 -13.79 -20.09
CA ARG A 51 12.39 -13.21 -20.48
C ARG A 51 11.28 -13.63 -19.51
N VAL A 52 10.53 -12.64 -19.03
CA VAL A 52 9.32 -12.80 -18.24
C VAL A 52 8.11 -12.44 -19.12
N ASN A 53 7.05 -13.24 -19.05
CA ASN A 53 5.87 -13.06 -19.88
C ASN A 53 4.63 -12.81 -19.02
N ARG A 54 3.85 -11.79 -19.40
CA ARG A 54 2.51 -11.48 -18.84
C ARG A 54 2.47 -11.38 -17.31
N GLU A 55 3.51 -10.80 -16.71
CA GLU A 55 3.59 -10.59 -15.28
C GLU A 55 2.65 -9.47 -14.84
N PRO A 56 1.76 -9.70 -13.87
CA PRO A 56 0.90 -8.67 -13.30
C PRO A 56 1.69 -7.57 -12.61
N GLY A 57 1.31 -6.31 -12.85
CA GLY A 57 2.01 -5.19 -12.22
C GLY A 57 1.32 -3.85 -12.36
N PHE A 58 1.88 -2.87 -11.67
CA PHE A 58 1.48 -1.46 -11.72
C PHE A 58 2.69 -0.56 -11.88
N ILE A 59 2.53 0.48 -12.69
CA ILE A 59 3.55 1.53 -12.79
C ILE A 59 3.47 2.41 -11.54
N LEU A 60 4.55 2.43 -10.76
CA LEU A 60 4.70 3.32 -9.61
C LEU A 60 5.18 4.70 -10.04
N HIS A 61 6.15 4.74 -10.96
CA HIS A 61 6.74 5.97 -11.47
C HIS A 61 7.18 5.81 -12.92
N SER A 62 7.05 6.87 -13.71
CA SER A 62 7.56 6.94 -15.06
C SER A 62 8.32 8.25 -15.27
N ARG A 63 9.45 8.17 -15.98
CA ARG A 63 10.24 9.34 -16.34
C ARG A 63 10.73 9.28 -17.77
N PRO A 64 10.86 10.42 -18.46
CA PRO A 64 11.47 10.47 -19.78
C PRO A 64 12.88 9.91 -19.79
N TRP A 65 13.17 9.12 -20.83
CA TRP A 65 14.50 8.61 -21.13
C TRP A 65 14.75 8.75 -22.63
N SER A 66 15.77 9.49 -23.01
CA SER A 66 15.98 9.88 -24.39
C SER A 66 14.75 10.55 -25.05
N GLU A 67 14.81 10.84 -26.34
CA GLU A 67 13.76 11.54 -27.08
C GLU A 67 12.44 10.74 -27.13
N SER A 68 12.52 9.42 -27.27
CA SER A 68 11.34 8.58 -27.55
C SER A 68 11.01 7.54 -26.51
N SER A 69 11.83 7.36 -25.46
CA SER A 69 11.69 6.27 -24.49
C SER A 69 11.22 6.76 -23.11
N LEU A 70 10.71 5.84 -22.31
CA LEU A 70 10.40 6.03 -20.88
C LEU A 70 11.18 5.04 -20.04
N LEU A 71 11.54 5.45 -18.83
CA LEU A 71 11.95 4.57 -17.75
C LEU A 71 10.78 4.39 -16.80
N LEU A 72 10.52 3.15 -16.43
CA LEU A 72 9.39 2.77 -15.59
C LEU A 72 9.90 2.04 -14.34
N ASP A 73 9.50 2.48 -13.17
CA ASP A 73 9.53 1.68 -11.95
C ASP A 73 8.17 0.98 -11.83
N VAL A 74 8.15 -0.35 -11.82
CA VAL A 74 6.94 -1.17 -11.85
C VAL A 74 6.92 -2.08 -10.64
N LEU A 75 5.88 -2.05 -9.84
CA LEU A 75 5.60 -3.03 -8.81
C LEU A 75 4.97 -4.25 -9.49
N THR A 76 5.62 -5.40 -9.38
CA THR A 76 5.14 -6.67 -9.91
C THR A 76 4.82 -7.63 -8.77
N ARG A 77 4.00 -8.64 -9.06
CA ARG A 77 3.58 -9.61 -8.05
C ARG A 77 4.71 -10.53 -7.62
N ASP A 78 5.41 -11.11 -8.60
CA ASP A 78 6.33 -12.22 -8.37
C ASP A 78 7.81 -11.82 -8.46
N TYR A 79 8.11 -10.61 -8.99
CA TYR A 79 9.49 -10.13 -9.17
C TYR A 79 9.78 -8.86 -8.36
N GLY A 80 8.87 -8.46 -7.46
CA GLY A 80 9.04 -7.23 -6.69
C GLY A 80 9.02 -5.97 -7.56
N ARG A 81 9.80 -4.98 -7.19
CA ARG A 81 9.91 -3.74 -7.95
C ARG A 81 10.95 -3.87 -9.07
N VAL A 82 10.52 -3.82 -10.32
CA VAL A 82 11.39 -3.94 -11.50
C VAL A 82 11.55 -2.62 -12.23
N PHE A 83 12.70 -2.45 -12.87
CA PHE A 83 13.04 -1.25 -13.63
C PHE A 83 13.06 -1.56 -15.12
N LEU A 84 12.13 -0.94 -15.87
CA LEU A 84 11.90 -1.23 -17.27
C LEU A 84 12.20 -0.03 -18.18
N VAL A 85 12.81 -0.30 -19.34
CA VAL A 85 12.98 0.66 -20.43
C VAL A 85 11.91 0.41 -21.48
N ALA A 86 10.98 1.34 -21.63
CA ALA A 86 9.96 1.32 -22.68
C ALA A 86 10.46 2.11 -23.90
N LYS A 87 11.18 1.41 -24.80
CA LYS A 87 11.75 2.02 -26.01
C LYS A 87 10.65 2.49 -26.95
N GLY A 88 10.78 3.70 -27.46
CA GLY A 88 9.82 4.27 -28.42
C GLY A 88 8.45 4.60 -27.83
N ALA A 89 8.27 4.54 -26.51
CA ALA A 89 6.98 4.74 -25.86
C ALA A 89 6.33 6.11 -26.11
N LYS A 90 7.14 7.13 -26.42
CA LYS A 90 6.65 8.49 -26.74
C LYS A 90 6.26 8.66 -28.22
N ARG A 91 6.60 7.71 -29.09
CA ARG A 91 6.27 7.80 -30.51
C ARG A 91 4.75 7.72 -30.72
N PRO A 92 4.19 8.43 -31.71
CA PRO A 92 2.76 8.36 -32.02
C PRO A 92 2.26 6.94 -32.32
N SER A 93 3.11 6.10 -32.93
CA SER A 93 2.85 4.69 -33.25
C SER A 93 3.20 3.69 -32.16
N ALA A 94 3.47 4.14 -30.93
CA ALA A 94 3.85 3.24 -29.84
C ALA A 94 2.71 2.28 -29.49
N GLN A 95 3.03 0.96 -29.39
CA GLN A 95 2.05 -0.08 -29.02
C GLN A 95 1.40 0.15 -27.64
N TYR A 96 2.09 0.83 -26.73
CA TYR A 96 1.63 1.08 -25.36
C TYR A 96 1.17 2.52 -25.12
N ARG A 97 0.91 3.28 -26.20
CA ARG A 97 0.44 4.66 -26.07
C ARG A 97 -0.87 4.71 -25.27
N GLY A 98 -0.89 5.51 -24.21
CA GLY A 98 -2.04 5.63 -23.31
C GLY A 98 -2.18 4.52 -22.26
N LEU A 99 -1.40 3.42 -22.36
CA LEU A 99 -1.42 2.35 -21.38
C LEU A 99 -0.45 2.57 -20.19
N LEU A 100 0.68 3.25 -20.45
CA LEU A 100 1.74 3.42 -19.44
C LEU A 100 1.39 4.49 -18.41
N GLN A 101 0.31 4.29 -17.67
CA GLN A 101 -0.20 5.18 -16.64
C GLN A 101 -0.10 4.53 -15.26
N ALA A 102 0.07 5.35 -14.21
CA ALA A 102 0.03 4.88 -12.84
C ALA A 102 -1.38 4.36 -12.49
N PHE A 103 -1.44 3.46 -11.53
CA PHE A 103 -2.68 2.87 -10.95
C PHE A 103 -3.49 1.99 -11.90
N CYS A 104 -3.04 1.81 -13.14
CA CYS A 104 -3.68 0.89 -14.08
C CYS A 104 -3.11 -0.52 -13.92
N PRO A 105 -3.95 -1.56 -13.78
CA PRO A 105 -3.52 -2.94 -13.75
C PRO A 105 -3.08 -3.38 -15.15
N LEU A 106 -1.83 -3.82 -15.26
CA LEU A 106 -1.20 -4.17 -16.53
C LEU A 106 -0.50 -5.54 -16.44
N LEU A 107 -0.38 -6.21 -17.59
CA LEU A 107 0.46 -7.38 -17.74
C LEU A 107 1.72 -6.99 -18.50
N PHE A 108 2.87 -7.17 -17.89
CA PHE A 108 4.16 -6.80 -18.44
C PHE A 108 4.88 -8.02 -19.00
N THR A 109 5.46 -7.85 -20.20
CA THR A 109 6.41 -8.79 -20.76
C THR A 109 7.74 -8.06 -20.99
N TRP A 110 8.80 -8.56 -20.40
CA TRP A 110 10.13 -7.95 -20.53
C TRP A 110 11.23 -8.97 -20.74
N SER A 111 12.42 -8.50 -21.13
CA SER A 111 13.63 -9.30 -21.21
C SER A 111 14.84 -8.53 -20.72
N GLY A 112 15.87 -9.27 -20.36
CA GLY A 112 17.17 -8.74 -19.93
C GLY A 112 17.55 -9.19 -18.53
N LYS A 113 18.88 -9.29 -18.30
CA LYS A 113 19.48 -9.68 -17.02
C LYS A 113 20.03 -8.48 -16.23
N LYS A 114 20.13 -7.31 -16.87
CA LYS A 114 20.61 -6.08 -16.23
C LYS A 114 19.50 -5.47 -15.36
N GLU A 115 19.86 -4.57 -14.47
CA GLU A 115 18.91 -3.83 -13.64
C GLU A 115 17.81 -3.18 -14.50
N ALA A 116 18.19 -2.42 -15.52
CA ALA A 116 17.24 -1.87 -16.49
C ALA A 116 16.92 -2.92 -17.56
N LYS A 117 15.73 -3.51 -17.48
CA LYS A 117 15.25 -4.54 -18.40
C LYS A 117 14.49 -3.90 -19.56
N ASN A 118 14.48 -4.56 -20.73
CA ASN A 118 13.75 -4.06 -21.90
C ASN A 118 12.28 -4.49 -21.84
N LEU A 119 11.37 -3.53 -21.79
CA LEU A 119 9.93 -3.77 -21.96
C LEU A 119 9.68 -4.22 -23.41
N ILE A 120 9.02 -5.37 -23.57
CA ILE A 120 8.65 -5.93 -24.87
C ILE A 120 7.18 -5.64 -25.18
N ARG A 121 6.30 -5.90 -24.21
CA ARG A 121 4.85 -5.78 -24.38
C ARG A 121 4.17 -5.42 -23.07
N VAL A 122 3.08 -4.68 -23.20
CA VAL A 122 2.13 -4.40 -22.12
C VAL A 122 0.74 -4.72 -22.62
N ASP A 123 -0.01 -5.49 -21.85
CA ASP A 123 -1.43 -5.76 -22.08
C ASP A 123 -2.25 -5.15 -20.94
N TRP A 124 -3.40 -4.60 -21.26
CA TRP A 124 -4.31 -4.06 -20.26
C TRP A 124 -5.17 -5.17 -19.65
N LEU A 125 -5.31 -5.17 -18.33
CA LEU A 125 -6.07 -6.16 -17.56
C LEU A 125 -7.54 -5.80 -17.34
N GLY A 126 -8.06 -4.78 -17.98
CA GLY A 126 -9.42 -4.31 -17.73
C GLY A 126 -9.44 -3.00 -16.93
N SER A 127 -10.60 -2.38 -16.80
CA SER A 127 -10.76 -1.11 -16.11
C SER A 127 -11.58 -1.29 -14.84
N PRO A 128 -10.92 -1.35 -13.68
CA PRO A 128 -11.60 -0.99 -12.45
C PRO A 128 -11.85 0.53 -12.46
N GLU A 129 -12.69 0.99 -11.54
CA GLU A 129 -12.88 2.43 -11.36
C GLU A 129 -11.54 3.14 -11.17
N PRO A 130 -11.26 4.22 -11.91
CA PRO A 130 -10.00 4.92 -11.83
C PRO A 130 -9.81 5.57 -10.45
N VAL A 131 -8.58 5.60 -9.99
CA VAL A 131 -8.20 6.42 -8.85
C VAL A 131 -8.25 7.87 -9.30
N ALA A 132 -9.16 8.67 -8.73
CA ALA A 132 -9.41 10.05 -9.15
C ALA A 132 -9.56 11.01 -7.96
N GLY A 133 -9.54 12.30 -8.24
CA GLY A 133 -9.72 13.35 -7.23
C GLY A 133 -8.71 13.24 -6.07
N GLU A 134 -9.19 13.33 -4.83
CA GLU A 134 -8.34 13.21 -3.64
C GLU A 134 -7.66 11.84 -3.51
N GLY A 135 -8.29 10.78 -4.05
CA GLY A 135 -7.69 9.44 -4.09
C GLY A 135 -6.40 9.41 -4.89
N LEU A 136 -6.30 10.22 -5.95
CA LEU A 136 -5.11 10.29 -6.81
C LEU A 136 -3.86 10.71 -6.03
N PHE A 137 -3.95 11.76 -5.23
CA PHE A 137 -2.82 12.19 -4.38
C PHE A 137 -2.43 11.14 -3.36
N SER A 138 -3.42 10.46 -2.78
CA SER A 138 -3.18 9.34 -1.86
C SER A 138 -2.50 8.17 -2.57
N GLY A 139 -2.85 7.90 -3.83
CA GLY A 139 -2.19 6.90 -4.66
C GLY A 139 -0.73 7.24 -4.93
N PHE A 140 -0.42 8.48 -5.30
CA PHE A 140 0.98 8.93 -5.47
C PHE A 140 1.78 8.86 -4.18
N TYR A 141 1.17 9.16 -3.04
CA TYR A 141 1.79 8.97 -1.74
C TYR A 141 2.14 7.50 -1.47
N VAL A 142 1.22 6.58 -1.74
CA VAL A 142 1.47 5.13 -1.63
C VAL A 142 2.61 4.70 -2.55
N ASN A 143 2.62 5.16 -3.81
CA ASN A 143 3.70 4.87 -4.76
C ASN A 143 5.05 5.38 -4.25
N GLU A 144 5.07 6.60 -3.68
CA GLU A 144 6.30 7.17 -3.14
C GLU A 144 6.84 6.37 -1.96
N LEU A 145 5.98 5.90 -1.04
CA LEU A 145 6.40 5.04 0.06
C LEU A 145 7.05 3.74 -0.45
N ILE A 146 6.43 3.06 -1.43
CA ILE A 146 7.00 1.84 -2.01
C ILE A 146 8.36 2.14 -2.64
N LEU A 147 8.46 3.20 -3.45
CA LEU A 147 9.72 3.57 -4.12
C LEU A 147 10.86 3.86 -3.14
N ARG A 148 10.55 4.39 -1.96
CA ARG A 148 11.54 4.76 -0.96
C ARG A 148 11.96 3.63 -0.05
N PHE A 149 11.03 2.73 0.27
CA PHE A 149 11.23 1.71 1.28
C PHE A 149 11.57 0.33 0.73
N THR A 150 11.37 0.09 -0.57
CA THR A 150 11.65 -1.23 -1.14
C THR A 150 12.86 -1.21 -2.06
N GLU A 151 13.60 -2.30 -2.05
CA GLU A 151 14.67 -2.55 -3.01
C GLU A 151 14.11 -3.05 -4.34
N ARG A 152 14.92 -2.99 -5.40
CA ARG A 152 14.57 -3.56 -6.69
C ARG A 152 14.79 -5.07 -6.68
N GLU A 153 13.93 -5.79 -7.40
CA GLU A 153 14.00 -7.24 -7.57
C GLU A 153 13.92 -8.02 -6.25
N ASP A 154 13.32 -7.41 -5.23
CA ASP A 154 13.01 -8.02 -3.95
C ASP A 154 11.48 -8.25 -3.86
N PRO A 155 11.00 -9.49 -4.10
CA PRO A 155 9.58 -9.78 -4.17
C PRO A 155 8.94 -9.87 -2.79
N HIS A 156 7.92 -9.07 -2.59
CA HIS A 156 7.05 -9.10 -1.42
C HIS A 156 5.59 -9.28 -1.85
N GLN A 157 5.12 -10.52 -1.99
CA GLN A 157 3.73 -10.80 -2.42
C GLN A 157 2.70 -10.09 -1.55
N GLY A 158 2.88 -10.08 -0.24
CA GLY A 158 2.01 -9.36 0.67
C GLY A 158 1.92 -7.85 0.40
N LEU A 159 3.02 -7.23 -0.05
CA LEU A 159 3.03 -5.81 -0.44
C LEU A 159 2.22 -5.57 -1.71
N PHE A 160 2.33 -6.46 -2.70
CA PHE A 160 1.54 -6.37 -3.92
C PHE A 160 0.04 -6.44 -3.62
N ASP A 161 -0.37 -7.39 -2.80
CA ASP A 161 -1.76 -7.55 -2.38
C ASP A 161 -2.27 -6.35 -1.57
N ALA A 162 -1.45 -5.82 -0.66
CA ALA A 162 -1.78 -4.59 0.08
C ALA A 162 -1.93 -3.38 -0.84
N TYR A 163 -1.10 -3.29 -1.89
CA TYR A 163 -1.18 -2.24 -2.90
C TYR A 163 -2.47 -2.32 -3.71
N VAL A 164 -2.85 -3.51 -4.18
CA VAL A 164 -4.13 -3.73 -4.89
C VAL A 164 -5.31 -3.32 -4.02
N LYS A 165 -5.31 -3.73 -2.74
CA LYS A 165 -6.36 -3.38 -1.76
C LYS A 165 -6.48 -1.88 -1.56
N VAL A 166 -5.38 -1.19 -1.30
CA VAL A 166 -5.41 0.26 -1.05
C VAL A 166 -5.87 1.01 -2.29
N LEU A 167 -5.43 0.65 -3.51
CA LEU A 167 -5.91 1.28 -4.74
C LEU A 167 -7.41 1.11 -4.92
N GLY A 168 -7.95 -0.09 -4.64
CA GLY A 168 -9.39 -0.33 -4.67
C GLY A 168 -10.16 0.59 -3.72
N ALA A 169 -9.67 0.78 -2.50
CA ALA A 169 -10.29 1.70 -1.54
C ALA A 169 -10.15 3.18 -1.96
N LEU A 170 -9.03 3.57 -2.58
CA LEU A 170 -8.81 4.93 -3.07
C LEU A 170 -9.71 5.29 -4.25
N SER A 171 -10.12 4.30 -5.06
CA SER A 171 -11.11 4.50 -6.13
C SER A 171 -12.55 4.57 -5.60
N GLY A 172 -12.78 4.10 -4.37
CA GLY A 172 -14.09 4.03 -3.73
C GLY A 172 -14.49 5.28 -2.94
N PRO A 173 -15.54 5.16 -2.11
CA PRO A 173 -16.07 6.24 -1.29
C PRO A 173 -15.03 6.87 -0.36
N GLY A 174 -15.12 8.19 -0.16
CA GLY A 174 -14.20 8.98 0.67
C GLY A 174 -13.92 8.44 2.07
N PRO A 175 -14.94 7.99 2.84
CA PRO A 175 -14.74 7.49 4.20
C PRO A 175 -13.81 6.29 4.32
N LEU A 176 -13.68 5.47 3.28
CA LEU A 176 -12.81 4.28 3.29
C LEU A 176 -11.33 4.59 3.04
N ARG A 177 -11.01 5.76 2.49
CA ARG A 177 -9.66 6.11 2.06
C ARG A 177 -8.67 6.21 3.21
N GLN A 178 -9.03 6.90 4.29
CA GLN A 178 -8.14 7.09 5.44
C GLN A 178 -7.84 5.78 6.17
N PRO A 179 -8.83 4.94 6.54
CA PRO A 179 -8.59 3.62 7.08
C PRO A 179 -7.69 2.76 6.19
N ALA A 180 -7.96 2.69 4.89
CA ALA A 180 -7.18 1.90 3.94
C ALA A 180 -5.72 2.33 3.86
N LEU A 181 -5.44 3.64 3.89
CA LEU A 181 -4.08 4.16 3.96
C LEU A 181 -3.35 3.71 5.23
N ARG A 182 -4.01 3.77 6.38
CA ARG A 182 -3.41 3.33 7.67
C ARG A 182 -3.08 1.84 7.65
N ILE A 183 -3.99 1.01 7.13
CA ILE A 183 -3.77 -0.43 6.96
C ILE A 183 -2.58 -0.69 6.03
N PHE A 184 -2.53 -0.01 4.88
CA PHE A 184 -1.42 -0.16 3.93
C PHE A 184 -0.07 0.24 4.55
N GLU A 185 0.01 1.39 5.23
CA GLU A 185 1.23 1.88 5.86
C GLU A 185 1.73 0.93 6.95
N THR A 186 0.83 0.42 7.80
CA THR A 186 1.17 -0.56 8.82
C THR A 186 1.66 -1.87 8.21
N ALA A 187 0.99 -2.35 7.15
CA ALA A 187 1.41 -3.55 6.43
C ALA A 187 2.79 -3.38 5.79
N LEU A 188 3.05 -2.25 5.13
CA LEU A 188 4.35 -1.93 4.55
C LEU A 188 5.47 -1.96 5.61
N LEU A 189 5.28 -1.26 6.73
CA LEU A 189 6.25 -1.25 7.82
C LEU A 189 6.50 -2.65 8.38
N SER A 190 5.45 -3.44 8.58
CA SER A 190 5.56 -4.83 9.06
C SER A 190 6.39 -5.72 8.12
N MET A 191 6.17 -5.62 6.80
CA MET A 191 6.89 -6.41 5.80
C MET A 191 8.38 -6.05 5.73
N LEU A 192 8.72 -4.81 6.08
CA LEU A 192 10.10 -4.33 6.16
C LEU A 192 10.79 -4.66 7.50
N GLY A 193 10.11 -5.38 8.40
CA GLY A 193 10.63 -5.69 9.73
C GLY A 193 10.51 -4.54 10.74
N TRP A 194 9.77 -3.47 10.39
CA TRP A 194 9.55 -2.29 11.24
C TRP A 194 8.14 -2.27 11.85
N ALA A 195 7.66 -3.45 12.24
CA ALA A 195 6.36 -3.57 12.88
C ALA A 195 6.27 -2.67 14.10
N ILE A 196 5.15 -1.96 14.24
CA ILE A 196 4.91 -1.09 15.38
C ILE A 196 4.70 -1.97 16.62
N VAL A 197 5.61 -1.88 17.57
CA VAL A 197 5.57 -2.62 18.84
C VAL A 197 5.35 -1.67 20.01
N ARG A 198 4.73 -2.17 21.08
CA ARG A 198 4.52 -1.44 22.33
C ARG A 198 5.07 -2.24 23.51
N ASP A 199 5.64 -1.54 24.48
CA ASP A 199 6.21 -2.14 25.68
C ASP A 199 5.14 -2.62 26.68
N ARG A 200 4.02 -1.89 26.78
CA ARG A 200 2.93 -2.13 27.72
C ARG A 200 1.55 -2.04 27.06
N ALA A 201 0.78 -3.12 27.10
CA ALA A 201 -0.50 -3.23 26.39
C ALA A 201 -1.59 -2.23 26.88
N ASN A 202 -1.62 -1.94 28.18
CA ASN A 202 -2.72 -1.22 28.84
C ASN A 202 -2.33 0.18 29.35
N ALA A 203 -1.34 0.82 28.75
CA ALA A 203 -1.01 2.20 29.09
C ALA A 203 -2.15 3.17 28.65
N PRO A 204 -2.46 4.21 29.42
CA PRO A 204 -3.46 5.21 29.02
C PRO A 204 -3.01 6.05 27.83
N ARG A 205 -1.69 6.25 27.70
CA ARG A 205 -1.03 6.99 26.61
C ARG A 205 0.23 6.29 26.17
N TYR A 206 0.74 6.65 25.01
CA TYR A 206 1.97 6.16 24.43
C TYR A 206 2.80 7.28 23.83
N ARG A 207 4.12 7.17 23.98
CA ARG A 207 5.10 8.00 23.29
C ARG A 207 5.85 7.12 22.29
N PHE A 208 6.09 7.61 21.10
CA PHE A 208 6.97 6.93 20.17
C PHE A 208 8.41 7.37 20.42
N SER A 209 9.27 6.41 20.74
CA SER A 209 10.68 6.62 21.08
C SER A 209 11.50 5.42 20.60
N GLU A 210 12.64 5.66 20.01
CA GLU A 210 13.58 4.63 19.56
C GLU A 210 12.95 3.45 18.79
N GLY A 211 12.01 3.76 17.87
CA GLY A 211 11.35 2.76 17.04
C GLY A 211 10.20 1.98 17.69
N ARG A 212 9.80 2.29 18.91
CA ARG A 212 8.72 1.62 19.64
C ARG A 212 7.78 2.59 20.34
N LEU A 213 6.64 2.07 20.77
CA LEU A 213 5.67 2.80 21.60
C LEU A 213 5.89 2.48 23.09
N GLU A 214 6.25 3.47 23.85
CA GLU A 214 6.43 3.40 25.30
C GLU A 214 5.17 3.87 26.01
N GLY A 215 4.63 3.03 26.90
CA GLY A 215 3.45 3.34 27.70
C GLY A 215 3.74 4.40 28.77
N VAL A 216 2.92 5.44 28.84
CA VAL A 216 3.10 6.57 29.74
C VAL A 216 1.84 6.79 30.55
N ASP A 217 1.98 6.90 31.88
CA ASP A 217 0.91 7.26 32.81
C ASP A 217 0.87 8.79 32.97
N ALA A 218 0.42 9.49 31.93
CA ALA A 218 0.36 10.93 31.88
C ALA A 218 -0.98 11.40 31.28
N PRO A 219 -1.43 12.62 31.57
CA PRO A 219 -2.54 13.24 30.87
C PRO A 219 -2.23 13.45 29.38
N ALA A 220 -3.22 13.87 28.59
CA ALA A 220 -2.99 14.22 27.18
C ALA A 220 -1.95 15.34 27.09
N GLY A 221 -1.02 15.20 26.13
CA GLY A 221 0.06 16.15 25.93
C GLY A 221 0.68 16.01 24.56
N GLU A 222 1.56 16.95 24.22
CA GLU A 222 2.28 16.95 22.96
C GLU A 222 3.18 15.70 22.86
N GLY A 223 3.25 15.11 21.65
CA GLY A 223 4.02 13.90 21.40
C GLY A 223 3.43 12.62 22.01
N LEU A 224 2.28 12.68 22.68
CA LEU A 224 1.60 11.52 23.22
C LEU A 224 0.43 11.09 22.33
N PHE A 225 0.18 9.77 22.33
CA PHE A 225 -0.89 9.12 21.59
C PHE A 225 -1.82 8.36 22.53
N SER A 226 -3.12 8.43 22.27
CA SER A 226 -4.12 7.72 23.05
C SER A 226 -4.02 6.20 22.85
N ARG A 227 -4.45 5.44 23.85
CA ARG A 227 -4.60 3.98 23.72
C ARG A 227 -5.49 3.64 22.52
N THR A 228 -6.62 4.32 22.37
CA THR A 228 -7.57 4.11 21.27
C THR A 228 -6.93 4.26 19.90
N ALA A 229 -6.11 5.29 19.69
CA ALA A 229 -5.40 5.49 18.42
C ALA A 229 -4.37 4.38 18.14
N VAL A 230 -3.62 3.96 19.18
CA VAL A 230 -2.63 2.89 19.07
C VAL A 230 -3.30 1.54 18.78
N GLU A 231 -4.35 1.19 19.52
CA GLU A 231 -5.09 -0.05 19.33
C GLU A 231 -5.78 -0.11 17.95
N ALA A 232 -6.36 1.00 17.51
CA ALA A 232 -6.96 1.10 16.19
C ALA A 232 -5.92 0.87 15.09
N LEU A 233 -4.73 1.45 15.21
CA LEU A 233 -3.66 1.28 14.22
C LEU A 233 -3.12 -0.15 14.21
N LEU A 234 -2.90 -0.76 15.36
CA LEU A 234 -2.38 -2.12 15.49
C LEU A 234 -3.38 -3.19 15.06
N SER A 235 -4.68 -2.97 15.31
CA SER A 235 -5.75 -3.91 14.91
C SER A 235 -6.26 -3.69 13.49
N GLY A 236 -5.98 -2.53 12.87
CA GLY A 236 -6.58 -2.11 11.61
C GLY A 236 -8.09 -1.83 11.70
N THR A 237 -8.63 -1.64 12.92
CA THR A 237 -10.06 -1.42 13.17
C THR A 237 -10.30 0.02 13.61
N PHE A 238 -11.08 0.77 12.82
CA PHE A 238 -11.31 2.19 13.03
C PHE A 238 -12.80 2.46 13.27
N GLY A 239 -13.22 2.44 14.53
CA GLY A 239 -14.59 2.75 14.96
C GLY A 239 -14.83 4.26 15.04
N PRO A 240 -16.09 4.67 15.33
CA PRO A 240 -16.46 6.08 15.41
C PRO A 240 -15.77 6.83 16.56
N GLU A 241 -15.28 6.09 17.57
CA GLU A 241 -14.55 6.61 18.73
C GLU A 241 -13.09 6.95 18.40
N VAL A 242 -12.58 6.54 17.24
CA VAL A 242 -11.18 6.70 16.85
C VAL A 242 -10.95 8.06 16.21
N ASP A 243 -10.09 8.88 16.78
CA ASP A 243 -9.62 10.09 16.11
C ASP A 243 -8.62 9.75 15.00
N MET A 244 -9.09 9.75 13.76
CA MET A 244 -8.26 9.48 12.59
C MET A 244 -7.13 10.51 12.36
N ARG A 245 -7.24 11.72 12.94
CA ARG A 245 -6.15 12.72 12.88
C ARG A 245 -5.01 12.29 13.79
N GLU A 246 -5.33 11.77 14.97
CA GLU A 246 -4.33 11.23 15.91
C GLU A 246 -3.66 9.98 15.33
N VAL A 247 -4.43 9.04 14.79
CA VAL A 247 -3.89 7.85 14.10
C VAL A 247 -2.95 8.24 12.97
N ARG A 248 -3.34 9.22 12.14
CA ARG A 248 -2.50 9.74 11.06
C ARG A 248 -1.21 10.39 11.60
N ARG A 249 -1.27 11.11 12.71
CA ARG A 249 -0.09 11.69 13.35
C ARG A 249 0.84 10.59 13.85
N LEU A 250 0.30 9.57 14.51
CA LEU A 250 1.07 8.42 15.00
C LEU A 250 1.84 7.71 13.89
N ILE A 251 1.14 7.23 12.85
CA ILE A 251 1.80 6.49 11.76
C ILE A 251 2.80 7.37 11.01
N ARG A 252 2.53 8.66 10.88
CA ARG A 252 3.46 9.62 10.30
C ARG A 252 4.75 9.71 11.11
N THR A 253 4.66 9.80 12.44
CA THR A 253 5.84 9.81 13.33
C THR A 253 6.69 8.56 13.12
N VAL A 254 6.06 7.37 12.99
CA VAL A 254 6.76 6.12 12.73
C VAL A 254 7.44 6.12 11.36
N ILE A 255 6.74 6.52 10.31
CA ILE A 255 7.28 6.58 8.95
C ILE A 255 8.45 7.57 8.89
N ASP A 256 8.30 8.76 9.45
CA ASP A 256 9.32 9.81 9.42
C ASP A 256 10.61 9.37 10.17
N TYR A 257 10.47 8.59 11.25
CA TYR A 257 11.59 7.96 11.94
C TYR A 257 12.40 7.01 11.02
N HIS A 258 11.71 6.15 10.25
CA HIS A 258 12.36 5.21 9.34
C HIS A 258 12.81 5.87 8.02
N MET A 259 12.36 7.08 7.72
CA MET A 259 12.78 7.86 6.55
C MET A 259 14.14 8.54 6.73
N ASP A 260 14.72 8.48 7.92
CA ASP A 260 16.03 9.07 8.24
C ASP A 260 16.14 10.55 7.80
N GLY A 261 15.13 11.34 8.14
CA GLY A 261 15.06 12.78 7.81
C GLY A 261 14.74 13.11 6.35
N ARG A 262 14.41 12.14 5.52
CA ARG A 262 13.99 12.38 4.13
C ARG A 262 12.50 12.68 4.06
N ASP A 263 12.13 13.88 3.61
CA ASP A 263 10.73 14.25 3.42
C ASP A 263 10.03 13.44 2.32
N VAL A 264 8.75 13.12 2.54
CA VAL A 264 7.87 12.58 1.51
C VAL A 264 7.39 13.73 0.62
N ASN A 265 7.85 13.76 -0.63
CA ASN A 265 7.57 14.84 -1.59
C ASN A 265 6.07 15.07 -1.80
N THR A 266 5.29 13.99 -1.90
CA THR A 266 3.83 14.07 -2.07
C THR A 266 3.15 14.81 -0.93
N ARG A 267 3.63 14.67 0.31
CA ARG A 267 3.10 15.42 1.47
C ARG A 267 3.39 16.92 1.34
N ARG A 268 4.58 17.30 0.87
CA ARG A 268 4.97 18.70 0.64
C ARG A 268 4.07 19.32 -0.42
N VAL A 269 3.94 18.69 -1.58
CA VAL A 269 3.07 19.16 -2.67
C VAL A 269 1.63 19.34 -2.21
N LEU A 270 1.08 18.39 -1.44
CA LEU A 270 -0.27 18.49 -0.88
C LEU A 270 -0.42 19.66 0.11
N SER A 271 0.61 19.96 0.89
CA SER A 271 0.56 21.10 1.81
C SER A 271 0.58 22.43 1.07
N GLU A 272 1.37 22.53 0.02
CA GLU A 272 1.45 23.70 -0.86
C GLU A 272 0.11 23.96 -1.58
N LEU A 273 -0.51 22.89 -2.15
CA LEU A 273 -1.80 23.01 -2.85
C LEU A 273 -2.99 23.41 -1.95
N ARG A 274 -2.90 23.19 -0.64
CA ARG A 274 -3.94 23.62 0.33
C ARG A 274 -3.82 25.07 0.75
N GLN A 275 -2.77 25.75 0.38
CA GLN A 275 -2.54 27.17 0.68
C GLN A 275 -3.13 28.09 -0.41
N TYR A 276 -3.53 27.52 -1.54
CA TYR A 276 -4.24 28.17 -2.65
C TYR A 276 -5.71 27.78 -2.66
#